data_eb913d5301651285ef945daacc9f41c0
#
_entry.id   eb913d5301651285ef945daacc9f41c0
#
_cell.length_a   1.000
_cell.length_b   1.000
_cell.length_c   1.000
_cell.angle_alpha   90.00
_cell.angle_beta   90.00
_cell.angle_gamma   90.00
#
_symmetry.space_group_name_H-M   'P 1'
#
loop_
_entity.id
_entity.type
_entity.pdbx_description
1 polymer ?
#
loop_
_entity_poly.entity_id
_entity_poly.type
_entity_poly.pdbx_seq_one_letter_code
_entity_poly.pdbx_strand_id
1 'polypeptide(L)'
;MHDNVPDGFFSLTNPTFVGIIWRFAIDLFFLFILVRVVYFRYSKKPNFLFTYFLMGIVAFFICSMLGTVVLDMTFAFGLFAVLAILRLRTRNISTKDMAYTFATFGISVINSLRVLRFPILGILIINAIIIVTAYLLEEFLAKYKCECQQIIYDKLDLLKPDKKEKLLKDISERTGKEILKVKINRINFKRKRALLDIFFKD
;
A
#
# COMPACT_ATOMS: atom_id res chain seq x y z
N MET A 1 -44.11 -16.83 27.90
CA MET A 1 -42.68 -16.55 27.98
C MET A 1 -42.46 -15.30 27.11
N HIS A 2 -42.54 -14.13 27.72
CA HIS A 2 -42.20 -12.89 27.02
C HIS A 2 -40.68 -12.75 27.11
N ASP A 3 -40.00 -12.92 25.99
CA ASP A 3 -38.60 -12.63 25.85
C ASP A 3 -38.41 -11.11 26.07
N ASN A 4 -37.97 -10.74 27.26
CA ASN A 4 -37.51 -9.41 27.56
C ASN A 4 -36.20 -9.16 26.75
N VAL A 5 -36.34 -8.70 25.51
CA VAL A 5 -35.24 -8.08 24.78
C VAL A 5 -34.82 -6.85 25.60
N PRO A 6 -33.63 -6.77 26.15
CA PRO A 6 -33.24 -5.61 26.94
C PRO A 6 -33.37 -4.36 26.08
N ASP A 7 -34.13 -3.38 26.58
CA ASP A 7 -34.44 -2.11 25.89
C ASP A 7 -33.22 -1.34 25.36
N GLY A 8 -32.03 -1.75 25.75
CA GLY A 8 -30.75 -1.22 25.25
C GLY A 8 -30.26 -1.81 23.92
N PHE A 9 -30.90 -2.86 23.37
CA PHE A 9 -30.36 -3.51 22.16
C PHE A 9 -30.53 -2.64 20.90
N PHE A 10 -31.56 -1.82 20.84
CA PHE A 10 -31.85 -0.87 19.76
C PHE A 10 -31.50 0.58 20.09
N SER A 11 -30.91 0.84 21.25
CA SER A 11 -30.59 2.20 21.68
C SER A 11 -29.29 2.67 21.02
N LEU A 12 -29.40 3.62 20.08
CA LEU A 12 -28.28 4.33 19.46
C LEU A 12 -27.45 5.13 20.48
N THR A 13 -27.95 5.32 21.69
CA THR A 13 -27.32 6.06 22.80
C THR A 13 -26.44 5.15 23.67
N ASN A 14 -26.31 3.87 23.34
CA ASN A 14 -25.45 2.95 24.07
C ASN A 14 -23.99 3.46 24.05
N PRO A 15 -23.35 3.69 25.22
CA PRO A 15 -21.99 4.26 25.31
C PRO A 15 -20.97 3.39 24.56
N THR A 16 -21.26 2.10 24.43
CA THR A 16 -20.44 1.17 23.65
C THR A 16 -20.51 1.48 22.16
N PHE A 17 -21.72 1.72 21.65
CA PHE A 17 -21.95 2.05 20.23
C PHE A 17 -21.36 3.42 19.87
N VAL A 18 -21.59 4.43 20.70
CA VAL A 18 -21.01 5.77 20.52
C VAL A 18 -19.48 5.69 20.48
N GLY A 19 -18.89 4.88 21.37
CA GLY A 19 -17.45 4.66 21.37
C GLY A 19 -16.91 4.02 20.09
N ILE A 20 -17.66 3.10 19.45
CA ILE A 20 -17.28 2.51 18.15
C ILE A 20 -17.33 3.59 17.08
N ILE A 21 -18.37 4.41 17.02
CA ILE A 21 -18.53 5.46 16.02
C ILE A 21 -17.38 6.47 16.07
N TRP A 22 -16.97 6.91 17.28
CA TRP A 22 -15.83 7.81 17.44
C TRP A 22 -14.52 7.18 16.93
N ARG A 23 -14.27 5.93 17.27
CA ARG A 23 -13.09 5.19 16.79
C ARG A 23 -13.12 4.99 15.27
N PHE A 24 -14.29 4.73 14.71
CA PHE A 24 -14.47 4.64 13.27
C PHE A 24 -14.22 5.98 12.57
N ALA A 25 -14.65 7.09 13.14
CA ALA A 25 -14.36 8.42 12.60
C ALA A 25 -12.84 8.71 12.59
N ILE A 26 -12.14 8.34 13.67
CA ILE A 26 -10.68 8.44 13.75
C ILE A 26 -10.04 7.54 12.67
N ASP A 27 -10.50 6.30 12.53
CA ASP A 27 -9.99 5.38 11.53
C ASP A 27 -10.14 5.93 10.11
N LEU A 28 -11.33 6.39 9.74
CA LEU A 28 -11.59 7.00 8.43
C LEU A 28 -10.70 8.23 8.18
N PHE A 29 -10.46 9.04 9.19
CA PHE A 29 -9.59 10.20 9.07
C PHE A 29 -8.15 9.80 8.73
N PHE A 30 -7.59 8.83 9.44
CA PHE A 30 -6.23 8.36 9.18
C PHE A 30 -6.13 7.56 7.87
N LEU A 31 -7.13 6.76 7.53
CA LEU A 31 -7.20 6.10 6.22
C LEU A 31 -7.25 7.12 5.08
N PHE A 32 -8.03 8.19 5.24
CA PHE A 32 -8.08 9.25 4.24
C PHE A 32 -6.71 9.89 4.03
N ILE A 33 -5.99 10.22 5.09
CA ILE A 33 -4.65 10.79 5.00
C ILE A 33 -3.70 9.80 4.32
N LEU A 34 -3.65 8.54 4.78
CA LEU A 34 -2.75 7.53 4.21
C LEU A 34 -3.01 7.29 2.72
N VAL A 35 -4.28 7.09 2.37
CA VAL A 35 -4.66 6.66 1.02
C VAL A 35 -4.75 7.85 0.05
N ARG A 36 -5.38 8.96 0.46
CA ARG A 36 -5.61 10.10 -0.42
C ARG A 36 -4.42 11.05 -0.48
N VAL A 37 -3.79 11.34 0.66
CA VAL A 37 -2.69 12.31 0.72
C VAL A 37 -1.35 11.65 0.41
N VAL A 38 -1.05 10.51 1.04
CA VAL A 38 0.26 9.86 0.85
C VAL A 38 0.26 9.00 -0.40
N TYR A 39 -0.55 7.94 -0.46
CA TYR A 39 -0.49 6.99 -1.57
C TYR A 39 -0.81 7.61 -2.93
N PHE A 40 -1.94 8.34 -3.05
CA PHE A 40 -2.38 8.87 -4.33
C PHE A 40 -1.44 9.92 -4.91
N ARG A 41 -0.79 10.72 -4.06
CA ARG A 41 0.19 11.74 -4.49
C ARG A 41 1.37 11.10 -5.24
N TYR A 42 1.83 9.94 -4.80
CA TYR A 42 3.04 9.29 -5.34
C TYR A 42 2.75 8.16 -6.34
N SER A 43 1.63 7.46 -6.22
CA SER A 43 1.31 6.28 -7.06
C SER A 43 0.35 6.57 -8.20
N LYS A 44 -0.53 7.59 -8.09
CA LYS A 44 -1.51 8.03 -9.10
C LYS A 44 -2.40 6.89 -9.67
N LYS A 45 -2.61 5.80 -8.90
CA LYS A 45 -3.41 4.64 -9.31
C LYS A 45 -4.81 4.68 -8.67
N PRO A 46 -5.87 5.15 -9.35
CA PRO A 46 -7.19 5.34 -8.75
C PRO A 46 -7.86 4.02 -8.32
N ASN A 47 -7.61 2.92 -9.02
CA ASN A 47 -8.24 1.63 -8.73
C ASN A 47 -7.90 1.09 -7.34
N PHE A 48 -6.71 1.40 -6.80
CA PHE A 48 -6.31 0.98 -5.47
C PHE A 48 -6.92 1.82 -4.34
N LEU A 49 -7.36 3.06 -4.62
CA LEU A 49 -8.04 3.90 -3.63
C LEU A 49 -9.26 3.19 -3.06
N PHE A 50 -10.15 2.72 -3.95
CA PHE A 50 -11.35 1.99 -3.55
C PHE A 50 -11.01 0.75 -2.72
N THR A 51 -10.01 -0.02 -3.17
CA THR A 51 -9.59 -1.25 -2.48
C THR A 51 -9.10 -0.97 -1.06
N TYR A 52 -8.26 0.04 -0.87
CA TYR A 52 -7.72 0.37 0.44
C TYR A 52 -8.79 0.89 1.40
N PHE A 53 -9.67 1.80 0.94
CA PHE A 53 -10.77 2.29 1.78
C PHE A 53 -11.71 1.17 2.18
N LEU A 54 -12.17 0.37 1.22
CA LEU A 54 -13.09 -0.72 1.50
C LEU A 54 -12.46 -1.75 2.44
N MET A 55 -11.21 -2.12 2.20
CA MET A 55 -10.47 -3.06 3.04
C MET A 55 -10.30 -2.54 4.47
N GLY A 56 -9.94 -1.26 4.65
CA GLY A 56 -9.82 -0.64 5.96
C GLY A 56 -11.14 -0.65 6.72
N ILE A 57 -12.23 -0.20 6.09
CA ILE A 57 -13.57 -0.19 6.70
C ILE A 57 -14.00 -1.59 7.14
N VAL A 58 -13.86 -2.58 6.26
CA VAL A 58 -14.22 -3.97 6.55
C VAL A 58 -13.36 -4.52 7.69
N ALA A 59 -12.05 -4.29 7.66
CA ALA A 59 -11.14 -4.70 8.72
C ALA A 59 -11.51 -4.07 10.07
N PHE A 60 -11.83 -2.77 10.08
CA PHE A 60 -12.26 -2.07 11.31
C PHE A 60 -13.48 -2.74 11.93
N PHE A 61 -14.55 -2.96 11.16
CA PHE A 61 -15.77 -3.56 11.70
C PHE A 61 -15.57 -5.01 12.13
N ILE A 62 -14.88 -5.82 11.34
CA ILE A 62 -14.53 -7.19 11.74
C ILE A 62 -13.79 -7.16 13.08
N CYS A 63 -12.70 -6.42 13.20
CA CYS A 63 -11.89 -6.38 14.42
C CYS A 63 -12.64 -5.73 15.61
N SER A 64 -13.54 -4.76 15.34
CA SER A 64 -14.37 -4.16 16.39
C SER A 64 -15.37 -5.17 16.97
N MET A 65 -15.97 -6.02 16.14
CA MET A 65 -16.86 -7.08 16.59
C MET A 65 -16.11 -8.18 17.35
N LEU A 66 -14.90 -8.50 16.90
CA LEU A 66 -14.06 -9.52 17.51
C LEU A 66 -13.50 -9.08 18.87
N GLY A 67 -13.26 -7.80 19.06
CA GLY A 67 -12.83 -7.24 20.36
C GLY A 67 -13.89 -7.36 21.46
N THR A 68 -15.12 -7.79 21.15
CA THR A 68 -16.15 -8.10 22.13
C THR A 68 -16.17 -9.57 22.57
N VAL A 69 -15.51 -10.43 21.85
CA VAL A 69 -15.39 -11.86 22.13
C VAL A 69 -14.06 -12.11 22.86
N VAL A 70 -14.07 -12.99 23.86
CA VAL A 70 -12.83 -13.47 24.49
C VAL A 70 -11.97 -14.07 23.39
N LEU A 71 -10.85 -13.41 23.10
CA LEU A 71 -9.95 -13.84 22.01
C LEU A 71 -9.22 -15.10 22.42
N ASP A 72 -9.80 -16.25 22.10
CA ASP A 72 -9.09 -17.52 22.14
C ASP A 72 -7.99 -17.55 21.06
N MET A 73 -6.88 -18.19 21.37
CA MET A 73 -5.75 -18.40 20.44
C MET A 73 -6.22 -18.91 19.07
N THR A 74 -7.22 -19.79 19.05
CA THR A 74 -7.82 -20.35 17.83
C THR A 74 -8.37 -19.29 16.88
N PHE A 75 -8.93 -18.21 17.44
CA PHE A 75 -9.46 -17.11 16.66
C PHE A 75 -8.36 -16.25 16.03
N ALA A 76 -7.29 -15.97 16.78
CA ALA A 76 -6.13 -15.26 16.26
C ALA A 76 -5.50 -16.03 15.08
N PHE A 77 -5.40 -17.35 15.15
CA PHE A 77 -4.95 -18.20 14.05
C PHE A 77 -5.90 -18.16 12.85
N GLY A 78 -7.23 -18.13 13.07
CA GLY A 78 -8.24 -18.01 12.02
C GLY A 78 -8.10 -16.70 11.24
N LEU A 79 -7.95 -15.57 11.94
CA LEU A 79 -7.72 -14.27 11.31
C LEU A 79 -6.41 -14.25 10.51
N PHE A 80 -5.35 -14.82 11.05
CA PHE A 80 -4.06 -14.94 10.36
C PHE A 80 -4.16 -15.82 9.11
N ALA A 81 -4.91 -16.90 9.15
CA ALA A 81 -5.15 -17.78 8.00
C ALA A 81 -5.91 -17.04 6.88
N VAL A 82 -6.96 -16.25 7.21
CA VAL A 82 -7.70 -15.46 6.23
C VAL A 82 -6.78 -14.43 5.56
N LEU A 83 -5.94 -13.74 6.32
CA LEU A 83 -4.95 -12.80 5.79
C LEU A 83 -3.92 -13.48 4.88
N ALA A 84 -3.47 -14.68 5.25
CA ALA A 84 -2.54 -15.46 4.45
C ALA A 84 -3.15 -15.88 3.10
N ILE A 85 -4.42 -16.26 3.08
CA ILE A 85 -5.16 -16.62 1.86
C ILE A 85 -5.33 -15.41 0.94
N LEU A 86 -5.67 -14.25 1.49
CA LEU A 86 -5.77 -13.00 0.72
C LEU A 86 -4.43 -12.62 0.06
N ARG A 87 -3.31 -12.90 0.71
CA ARG A 87 -1.98 -12.64 0.20
C ARG A 87 -1.61 -13.51 -1.00
N LEU A 88 -2.07 -14.77 -1.04
CA LEU A 88 -1.66 -15.74 -2.08
C LEU A 88 -2.30 -15.50 -3.44
N ARG A 89 -3.42 -14.78 -3.52
CA ARG A 89 -4.21 -14.65 -4.76
C ARG A 89 -3.81 -13.47 -5.66
N THR A 90 -2.95 -12.57 -5.21
CA THR A 90 -2.64 -11.34 -5.95
C THR A 90 -1.33 -11.46 -6.74
N ARG A 91 -1.44 -12.03 -7.91
CA ARG A 91 -0.30 -12.34 -8.80
C ARG A 91 0.40 -11.12 -9.42
N ASN A 92 -0.18 -9.91 -9.36
CA ASN A 92 0.32 -8.72 -10.05
C ASN A 92 0.32 -7.45 -9.19
N ILE A 93 0.40 -7.56 -7.87
CA ILE A 93 0.51 -6.39 -6.99
C ILE A 93 1.98 -6.04 -6.80
N SER A 94 2.32 -4.76 -6.97
CA SER A 94 3.67 -4.30 -6.69
C SER A 94 3.98 -4.43 -5.18
N THR A 95 5.24 -4.63 -4.82
CA THR A 95 5.68 -4.71 -3.42
C THR A 95 5.24 -3.49 -2.61
N LYS A 96 5.21 -2.34 -3.25
CA LYS A 96 4.76 -1.08 -2.68
C LYS A 96 3.26 -1.11 -2.37
N ASP A 97 2.42 -1.55 -3.32
CA ASP A 97 0.97 -1.65 -3.12
C ASP A 97 0.64 -2.65 -2.00
N MET A 98 1.44 -3.72 -1.84
CA MET A 98 1.34 -4.64 -0.68
C MET A 98 1.61 -3.93 0.65
N ALA A 99 2.66 -3.12 0.73
CA ALA A 99 2.99 -2.38 1.96
C ALA A 99 1.84 -1.46 2.38
N TYR A 100 1.21 -0.77 1.43
CA TYR A 100 0.04 0.06 1.70
C TYR A 100 -1.18 -0.76 2.14
N THR A 101 -1.39 -1.94 1.58
CA THR A 101 -2.41 -2.89 2.03
C THR A 101 -2.23 -3.23 3.51
N PHE A 102 -1.00 -3.57 3.91
CA PHE A 102 -0.69 -3.86 5.31
C PHE A 102 -0.83 -2.64 6.23
N ALA A 103 -0.38 -1.47 5.78
CA ALA A 103 -0.50 -0.24 6.56
C ALA A 103 -1.97 0.13 6.80
N THR A 104 -2.81 0.06 5.76
CA THR A 104 -4.26 0.30 5.84
C THR A 104 -4.93 -0.66 6.83
N PHE A 105 -4.66 -1.95 6.68
CA PHE A 105 -5.18 -2.97 7.58
C PHE A 105 -4.71 -2.76 9.02
N GLY A 106 -3.42 -2.48 9.21
CA GLY A 106 -2.83 -2.23 10.53
C GLY A 106 -3.45 -1.04 11.26
N ILE A 107 -3.66 0.09 10.57
CA ILE A 107 -4.34 1.27 11.12
C ILE A 107 -5.75 0.89 11.60
N SER A 108 -6.54 0.21 10.75
CA SER A 108 -7.92 -0.16 11.08
C SER A 108 -8.00 -1.14 12.24
N VAL A 109 -7.07 -2.11 12.32
CA VAL A 109 -6.97 -3.02 13.46
C VAL A 109 -6.66 -2.28 14.76
N ILE A 110 -5.64 -1.41 14.76
CA ILE A 110 -5.24 -0.63 15.95
C ILE A 110 -6.39 0.25 16.44
N ASN A 111 -7.11 0.90 15.54
CA ASN A 111 -8.21 1.79 15.87
C ASN A 111 -9.46 1.03 16.40
N SER A 112 -9.68 -0.20 15.94
CA SER A 112 -10.83 -1.03 16.31
C SER A 112 -10.70 -1.69 17.67
N LEU A 113 -9.46 -2.09 18.06
CA LEU A 113 -9.22 -2.87 19.28
C LEU A 113 -9.45 -2.06 20.54
N ARG A 114 -10.48 -2.46 21.32
CA ARG A 114 -10.80 -1.88 22.64
C ARG A 114 -9.93 -2.44 23.75
N VAL A 115 -9.32 -3.59 23.55
CA VAL A 115 -8.55 -4.34 24.55
C VAL A 115 -7.22 -3.64 24.88
N LEU A 116 -6.71 -2.85 23.94
CA LEU A 116 -5.55 -2.01 24.19
C LEU A 116 -5.97 -0.90 25.19
N ARG A 117 -5.57 -1.03 26.45
CA ARG A 117 -5.75 -0.02 27.49
C ARG A 117 -4.93 1.27 27.22
N PHE A 118 -4.60 1.52 25.97
CA PHE A 118 -3.94 2.75 25.56
C PHE A 118 -4.93 3.91 25.59
N PRO A 119 -4.54 5.05 26.16
CA PRO A 119 -5.33 6.28 26.03
C PRO A 119 -5.48 6.62 24.55
N ILE A 120 -6.59 7.26 24.18
CA ILE A 120 -6.88 7.70 22.80
C ILE A 120 -5.68 8.44 22.20
N LEU A 121 -4.98 9.22 23.00
CA LEU A 121 -3.76 9.92 22.61
C LEU A 121 -2.67 8.95 22.09
N GLY A 122 -2.50 7.80 22.73
CA GLY A 122 -1.53 6.78 22.29
C GLY A 122 -1.87 6.21 20.91
N ILE A 123 -3.17 5.97 20.65
CA ILE A 123 -3.64 5.50 19.34
C ILE A 123 -3.37 6.55 18.25
N LEU A 124 -3.64 7.82 18.53
CA LEU A 124 -3.36 8.92 17.61
C LEU A 124 -1.87 9.03 17.29
N ILE A 125 -1.01 8.90 18.30
CA ILE A 125 0.45 8.94 18.12
C ILE A 125 0.92 7.77 17.23
N ILE A 126 0.44 6.55 17.47
CA ILE A 126 0.82 5.38 16.67
C ILE A 126 0.41 5.56 15.20
N ASN A 127 -0.83 6.00 14.95
CA ASN A 127 -1.31 6.27 13.61
C ASN A 127 -0.50 7.38 12.92
N ALA A 128 -0.17 8.45 13.65
CA ALA A 128 0.67 9.52 13.14
C ALA A 128 2.07 9.03 12.78
N ILE A 129 2.69 8.17 13.60
CA ILE A 129 4.00 7.57 13.30
C ILE A 129 3.93 6.76 12.00
N ILE A 130 2.90 5.93 11.81
CA ILE A 130 2.74 5.12 10.59
C ILE A 130 2.65 6.02 9.36
N ILE A 131 1.83 7.07 9.41
CA ILE A 131 1.64 7.99 8.29
C ILE A 131 2.91 8.80 8.00
N VAL A 132 3.55 9.34 9.03
CA VAL A 132 4.80 10.09 8.87
C VAL A 132 5.89 9.20 8.28
N THR A 133 6.02 7.97 8.76
CA THR A 133 6.99 7.01 8.22
C THR A 133 6.69 6.70 6.74
N ALA A 134 5.43 6.44 6.39
CA ALA A 134 5.03 6.21 5.01
C ALA A 134 5.34 7.42 4.12
N TYR A 135 5.06 8.63 4.60
CA TYR A 135 5.34 9.86 3.86
C TYR A 135 6.84 10.09 3.65
N LEU A 136 7.65 9.92 4.71
CA LEU A 136 9.11 10.09 4.62
C LEU A 136 9.75 9.07 3.69
N LEU A 137 9.30 7.81 3.72
CA LEU A 137 9.79 6.79 2.80
C LEU A 137 9.42 7.11 1.34
N GLU A 138 8.21 7.62 1.09
CA GLU A 138 7.82 8.05 -0.26
C GLU A 138 8.63 9.23 -0.75
N GLU A 139 8.84 10.23 0.09
CA GLU A 139 9.65 11.41 -0.24
C GLU A 139 11.11 10.99 -0.54
N PHE A 140 11.66 10.09 0.29
CA PHE A 140 13.00 9.56 0.08
C PHE A 140 13.10 8.79 -1.23
N LEU A 141 12.16 7.88 -1.49
CA LEU A 141 12.13 7.09 -2.72
C LEU A 141 11.86 7.95 -3.97
N ALA A 142 11.04 9.01 -3.84
CA ALA A 142 10.77 9.92 -4.94
C ALA A 142 12.03 10.64 -5.44
N LYS A 143 12.98 10.96 -4.54
CA LYS A 143 14.28 11.56 -4.91
C LYS A 143 15.15 10.61 -5.74
N TYR A 144 14.96 9.29 -5.59
CA TYR A 144 15.70 8.27 -6.33
C TYR A 144 14.90 7.67 -7.49
N LYS A 145 13.72 8.20 -7.77
CA LYS A 145 12.84 7.70 -8.83
C LYS A 145 13.38 8.14 -10.20
N CYS A 146 14.29 7.34 -10.75
CA CYS A 146 14.55 7.36 -12.17
C CYS A 146 13.38 6.63 -12.85
N GLU A 147 12.73 7.26 -13.82
CA GLU A 147 11.77 6.53 -14.64
C GLU A 147 12.49 5.47 -15.43
N CYS A 148 11.96 4.24 -15.37
CA CYS A 148 12.48 3.12 -16.13
C CYS A 148 11.54 2.80 -17.27
N GLN A 149 12.02 2.91 -18.49
CA GLN A 149 11.28 2.53 -19.69
C GLN A 149 12.00 1.41 -20.40
N GLN A 150 11.24 0.39 -20.81
CA GLN A 150 11.79 -0.71 -21.58
C GLN A 150 11.70 -0.38 -23.07
N ILE A 151 12.81 -0.48 -23.77
CA ILE A 151 12.91 -0.23 -25.20
C ILE A 151 13.50 -1.43 -25.93
N ILE A 152 13.11 -1.59 -27.20
CA ILE A 152 13.72 -2.54 -28.12
C ILE A 152 14.76 -1.79 -28.94
N TYR A 153 16.01 -2.21 -28.85
CA TYR A 153 17.13 -1.55 -29.50
C TYR A 153 17.72 -2.45 -30.60
N ASP A 154 18.06 -1.86 -31.73
CA ASP A 154 18.42 -2.56 -32.96
C ASP A 154 19.93 -2.57 -33.25
N LYS A 155 20.71 -1.61 -32.70
CA LYS A 155 22.14 -1.50 -32.96
C LYS A 155 22.97 -2.28 -31.92
N LEU A 156 23.11 -3.59 -32.11
CA LEU A 156 23.87 -4.43 -31.17
C LEU A 156 25.35 -4.06 -31.05
N ASP A 157 25.93 -3.43 -32.08
CA ASP A 157 27.33 -3.03 -32.08
C ASP A 157 27.68 -1.96 -31.03
N LEU A 158 26.69 -1.21 -30.57
CA LEU A 158 26.84 -0.20 -29.52
C LEU A 158 26.66 -0.76 -28.10
N LEU A 159 26.26 -2.03 -27.96
CA LEU A 159 26.11 -2.67 -26.66
C LEU A 159 27.43 -3.11 -26.01
N LYS A 160 28.54 -2.97 -26.72
CA LYS A 160 29.87 -3.30 -26.21
C LYS A 160 30.24 -2.33 -25.08
N PRO A 161 30.94 -2.82 -24.01
CA PRO A 161 31.35 -1.98 -22.88
C PRO A 161 32.06 -0.71 -23.26
N ASP A 162 32.94 -0.79 -24.27
CA ASP A 162 33.77 0.31 -24.76
C ASP A 162 32.98 1.42 -25.46
N LYS A 163 31.74 1.16 -25.83
CA LYS A 163 30.88 2.09 -26.58
C LYS A 163 29.67 2.61 -25.77
N LYS A 164 29.75 2.50 -24.45
CA LYS A 164 28.63 2.87 -23.55
C LYS A 164 28.19 4.33 -23.71
N GLU A 165 29.11 5.25 -23.87
CA GLU A 165 28.79 6.67 -24.07
C GLU A 165 28.04 6.92 -25.39
N LYS A 166 28.49 6.23 -26.47
CA LYS A 166 27.84 6.31 -27.78
C LYS A 166 26.42 5.73 -27.73
N LEU A 167 26.23 4.64 -26.97
CA LEU A 167 24.92 4.04 -26.75
C LEU A 167 23.97 5.01 -26.01
N LEU A 168 24.43 5.65 -24.93
CA LEU A 168 23.65 6.63 -24.20
C LEU A 168 23.23 7.80 -25.09
N LYS A 169 24.18 8.31 -25.89
CA LYS A 169 23.93 9.41 -26.82
C LYS A 169 22.92 9.03 -27.92
N ASP A 170 23.06 7.86 -28.57
CA ASP A 170 22.13 7.40 -29.61
C ASP A 170 20.71 7.21 -29.05
N ILE A 171 20.59 6.66 -27.83
CA ILE A 171 19.28 6.49 -27.19
C ILE A 171 18.69 7.85 -26.78
N SER A 172 19.50 8.77 -26.26
CA SER A 172 19.06 10.12 -25.89
C SER A 172 18.56 10.91 -27.12
N GLU A 173 19.29 10.86 -28.23
CA GLU A 173 18.88 11.49 -29.49
C GLU A 173 17.57 10.93 -30.05
N ARG A 174 17.35 9.60 -29.96
CA ARG A 174 16.14 8.95 -30.44
C ARG A 174 14.92 9.14 -29.55
N THR A 175 15.14 9.24 -28.20
CA THR A 175 14.04 9.37 -27.23
C THR A 175 13.76 10.80 -26.84
N GLY A 176 14.67 11.74 -27.11
CA GLY A 176 14.60 13.12 -26.66
C GLY A 176 14.72 13.30 -25.15
N LYS A 177 15.21 12.26 -24.44
CA LYS A 177 15.31 12.23 -22.98
C LYS A 177 16.75 12.14 -22.53
N GLU A 178 17.06 12.74 -21.37
CA GLU A 178 18.38 12.62 -20.76
C GLU A 178 18.51 11.24 -20.07
N ILE A 179 19.29 10.35 -20.70
CA ILE A 179 19.44 8.98 -20.22
C ILE A 179 20.56 8.91 -19.19
N LEU A 180 20.22 8.56 -17.95
CA LEU A 180 21.18 8.42 -16.84
C LEU A 180 21.87 7.05 -16.85
N LYS A 181 21.14 5.99 -17.15
CA LYS A 181 21.64 4.61 -17.11
C LYS A 181 20.87 3.72 -18.07
N VAL A 182 21.58 2.76 -18.64
CA VAL A 182 21.01 1.70 -19.47
C VAL A 182 21.39 0.35 -18.88
N LYS A 183 20.40 -0.54 -18.76
CA LYS A 183 20.59 -1.93 -18.35
C LYS A 183 20.15 -2.85 -19.48
N ILE A 184 21.01 -3.78 -19.84
CA ILE A 184 20.69 -4.79 -20.86
C ILE A 184 19.96 -5.93 -20.18
N ASN A 185 18.70 -6.18 -20.58
CA ASN A 185 17.90 -7.27 -20.04
C ASN A 185 18.05 -8.55 -20.84
N ARG A 186 17.93 -8.44 -22.15
CA ARG A 186 17.97 -9.61 -23.04
C ARG A 186 18.48 -9.24 -24.41
N ILE A 187 19.39 -10.05 -24.95
CA ILE A 187 19.90 -9.89 -26.33
C ILE A 187 19.38 -11.05 -27.17
N ASN A 188 18.80 -10.74 -28.31
CA ASN A 188 18.37 -11.71 -29.30
C ASN A 188 19.20 -11.55 -30.59
N PHE A 189 20.24 -12.37 -30.71
CA PHE A 189 21.14 -12.33 -31.85
C PHE A 189 20.45 -12.75 -33.19
N LYS A 190 19.48 -13.67 -33.11
CA LYS A 190 18.73 -14.11 -34.33
C LYS A 190 17.93 -12.95 -34.93
N ARG A 191 17.31 -12.13 -34.11
CA ARG A 191 16.50 -11.00 -34.56
C ARG A 191 17.26 -9.68 -34.61
N LYS A 192 18.54 -9.68 -34.29
CA LYS A 192 19.39 -8.49 -34.19
C LYS A 192 18.78 -7.38 -33.33
N ARG A 193 18.19 -7.74 -32.19
CA ARG A 193 17.51 -6.81 -31.26
C ARG A 193 17.90 -7.08 -29.82
N ALA A 194 17.96 -6.04 -29.04
CA ALA A 194 18.16 -6.12 -27.59
C ALA A 194 17.02 -5.43 -26.85
N LEU A 195 16.65 -5.98 -25.72
CA LEU A 195 15.70 -5.40 -24.78
C LEU A 195 16.49 -4.66 -23.72
N LEU A 196 16.33 -3.33 -23.66
CA LEU A 196 17.07 -2.46 -22.77
C LEU A 196 16.09 -1.77 -21.82
N ASP A 197 16.46 -1.68 -20.54
CA ASP A 197 15.82 -0.79 -19.58
C ASP A 197 16.60 0.51 -19.52
N ILE A 198 16.00 1.60 -19.94
CA ILE A 198 16.56 2.94 -19.89
C ILE A 198 16.07 3.67 -18.65
N PHE A 199 16.95 4.32 -17.94
CA PHE A 199 16.66 5.13 -16.76
C PHE A 199 16.92 6.59 -17.12
N PHE A 200 15.90 7.42 -17.00
CA PHE A 200 15.99 8.85 -17.29
C PHE A 200 15.34 9.65 -16.16
N LYS A 201 15.66 10.92 -16.10
CA LYS A 201 15.04 11.88 -15.19
C LYS A 201 14.00 12.66 -15.98
N ASP A 202 12.79 12.72 -15.42
CA ASP A 202 11.73 13.57 -15.97
C ASP A 202 11.94 15.02 -15.63
#